data_abb2306ad0bb8a1a99392f4e8ef80c79
#
_entry.id   abb2306ad0bb8a1a99392f4e8ef80c79
#
_cell.length_a   1.000
_cell.length_b   1.000
_cell.length_c   1.000
_cell.angle_alpha   90.00
_cell.angle_beta   90.00
_cell.angle_gamma   90.00
#
_symmetry.space_group_name_H-M   'P 1'
#
loop_
_entity.id
_entity.type
_entity.pdbx_description
1 polymer ?
#
loop_
_entity_poly.entity_id
_entity_poly.type
_entity_poly.pdbx_seq_one_letter_code
_entity_poly.pdbx_strand_id
1 'polypeptide(L)'
;MCIRDRPYTIYAEGIYRAIKLVSKLNLPIIITENGVADKEDSIRSEYIKKYLFAVSKSIKDGYNVVGYYYWSLMDNFEWAFGYDMRFGLFEVDFENQKRTLKKGANAYINIIKDQLNE
;
A
#
# COMPACT_ATOMS: atom_id res chain seq x y z
N MET A 1 18.11 -2.73 17.50
CA MET A 1 18.27 -2.18 16.14
C MET A 1 16.87 -1.98 15.54
N CYS A 2 16.47 -0.74 15.39
CA CYS A 2 15.13 -0.45 14.88
C CYS A 2 15.06 -0.86 13.41
N ILE A 3 14.11 -1.70 13.05
CA ILE A 3 13.85 -2.11 11.66
C ILE A 3 13.61 -0.90 10.73
N ARG A 4 13.47 0.29 11.30
CA ARG A 4 13.11 1.55 10.66
C ARG A 4 14.28 2.37 10.09
N ASP A 5 15.52 2.01 10.41
CA ASP A 5 16.72 2.67 9.86
C ASP A 5 17.18 2.09 8.52
N ARG A 6 16.46 1.09 8.01
CA ARG A 6 16.70 0.56 6.67
C ARG A 6 15.74 1.17 5.68
N PRO A 7 16.20 1.55 4.48
CA PRO A 7 15.28 1.85 3.40
C PRO A 7 14.33 0.65 3.26
N TYR A 8 13.03 0.91 3.29
CA TYR A 8 12.01 -0.13 3.20
C TYR A 8 12.29 -1.02 2.00
N THR A 9 12.71 -2.25 2.28
CA THR A 9 12.88 -3.24 1.22
C THR A 9 11.49 -3.66 0.75
N ILE A 10 11.21 -3.47 -0.53
CA ILE A 10 9.98 -3.98 -1.14
C ILE A 10 10.04 -5.51 -1.13
N TYR A 11 9.13 -6.13 -0.38
CA TYR A 11 9.03 -7.57 -0.25
C TYR A 11 7.58 -8.03 -0.43
N ALA A 12 7.11 -7.95 -1.67
CA ALA A 12 5.71 -8.24 -2.01
C ALA A 12 5.34 -9.72 -1.83
N GLU A 13 6.30 -10.63 -1.89
CA GLU A 13 6.05 -12.05 -1.59
C GLU A 13 5.53 -12.25 -0.17
N GLY A 14 5.85 -11.35 0.76
CA GLY A 14 5.37 -11.40 2.14
C GLY A 14 3.85 -11.33 2.25
N ILE A 15 3.20 -10.47 1.46
CA ILE A 15 1.73 -10.37 1.48
C ILE A 15 1.09 -11.63 0.88
N TYR A 16 1.67 -12.21 -0.17
CA TYR A 16 1.20 -13.49 -0.73
C TYR A 16 1.27 -14.61 0.31
N ARG A 17 2.38 -14.72 1.02
CA ARG A 17 2.57 -15.71 2.08
C ARG A 17 1.59 -15.52 3.24
N ALA A 18 1.32 -14.27 3.63
CA ALA A 18 0.35 -13.93 4.66
C ALA A 18 -1.08 -14.35 4.24
N ILE A 19 -1.47 -14.04 3.00
CA ILE A 19 -2.76 -14.45 2.43
C ILE A 19 -2.88 -15.97 2.45
N LYS A 20 -1.85 -16.68 1.98
CA LYS A 20 -1.82 -18.16 2.01
C LYS A 20 -1.98 -18.73 3.42
N LEU A 21 -1.34 -18.12 4.40
CA LEU A 21 -1.44 -18.56 5.80
C LEU A 21 -2.85 -18.36 6.34
N VAL A 22 -3.43 -17.16 6.15
CA VAL A 22 -4.76 -16.80 6.65
C VAL A 22 -5.87 -17.57 5.92
N SER A 23 -5.67 -17.93 4.66
CA SER A 23 -6.64 -18.70 3.87
C SER A 23 -7.02 -20.05 4.49
N LYS A 24 -6.18 -20.58 5.38
CA LYS A 24 -6.49 -21.81 6.13
C LYS A 24 -7.71 -21.69 7.03
N LEU A 25 -8.14 -20.48 7.34
CA LEU A 25 -9.35 -20.21 8.11
C LEU A 25 -10.64 -20.36 7.29
N ASN A 26 -10.53 -20.51 5.98
CA ASN A 26 -11.65 -20.60 5.04
C ASN A 26 -12.66 -19.42 5.14
N LEU A 27 -12.16 -18.23 5.41
CA LEU A 27 -12.92 -17.01 5.49
C LEU A 27 -12.50 -16.03 4.38
N PRO A 28 -13.39 -15.12 3.96
CA PRO A 28 -12.99 -14.02 3.08
C PRO A 28 -11.87 -13.16 3.71
N ILE A 29 -10.92 -12.75 2.89
CA ILE A 29 -9.73 -12.00 3.34
C ILE A 29 -9.85 -10.57 2.83
N ILE A 30 -9.69 -9.60 3.71
CA ILE A 30 -9.58 -8.19 3.37
C ILE A 30 -8.21 -7.69 3.84
N ILE A 31 -7.47 -7.06 2.94
CA ILE A 31 -6.24 -6.33 3.28
C ILE A 31 -6.65 -4.92 3.66
N THR A 32 -6.67 -4.66 4.96
CA THR A 32 -7.20 -3.41 5.51
C THR A 32 -6.20 -2.25 5.43
N GLU A 33 -4.90 -2.56 5.44
CA GLU A 33 -3.83 -1.58 5.37
C GLU A 33 -2.61 -2.19 4.68
N ASN A 34 -2.09 -1.50 3.67
CA ASN A 34 -0.83 -1.84 3.03
C ASN A 34 -0.27 -0.58 2.38
N GLY A 35 0.92 -0.17 2.76
CA GLY A 35 1.52 1.07 2.28
C GLY A 35 2.98 1.20 2.69
N VAL A 36 3.61 2.27 2.23
CA VAL A 36 5.02 2.55 2.46
C VAL A 36 5.23 4.01 2.85
N ALA A 37 6.07 4.24 3.86
CA ALA A 37 6.58 5.57 4.16
C ALA A 37 7.64 5.92 3.11
N ASP A 38 7.35 6.93 2.31
CA ASP A 38 8.19 7.35 1.19
C ASP A 38 8.04 8.85 0.99
N LYS A 39 8.86 9.61 1.69
CA LYS A 39 8.81 11.07 1.71
C LYS A 39 9.10 11.67 0.33
N GLU A 40 10.04 11.06 -0.40
CA GLU A 40 10.49 11.54 -1.70
C GLU A 40 9.65 11.01 -2.88
N ASP A 41 8.66 10.17 -2.61
CA ASP A 41 7.83 9.51 -3.63
C ASP A 41 8.67 8.74 -4.68
N SER A 42 9.77 8.15 -4.23
CA SER A 42 10.75 7.49 -5.11
C SER A 42 10.46 6.00 -5.34
N ILE A 43 9.79 5.34 -4.39
CA ILE A 43 9.52 3.89 -4.44
C ILE A 43 8.03 3.54 -4.42
N ARG A 44 7.14 4.50 -4.17
CA ARG A 44 5.70 4.28 -4.00
C ARG A 44 5.07 3.58 -5.19
N SER A 45 5.36 4.04 -6.40
CA SER A 45 4.83 3.43 -7.63
C SER A 45 5.23 1.96 -7.76
N GLU A 46 6.50 1.65 -7.54
CA GLU A 46 7.02 0.28 -7.59
C GLU A 46 6.42 -0.59 -6.48
N TYR A 47 6.33 -0.05 -5.27
CA TYR A 47 5.70 -0.72 -4.13
C TYR A 47 4.27 -1.13 -4.44
N ILE A 48 3.44 -0.18 -4.90
CA ILE A 48 2.03 -0.42 -5.23
C ILE A 48 1.91 -1.51 -6.30
N LYS A 49 2.67 -1.40 -7.39
CA LYS A 49 2.62 -2.38 -8.49
C LYS A 49 2.98 -3.78 -8.03
N LYS A 50 4.06 -3.93 -7.26
CA LYS A 50 4.52 -5.23 -6.79
C LYS A 50 3.56 -5.87 -5.79
N TYR A 51 3.04 -5.10 -4.84
CA TYR A 51 2.11 -5.63 -3.85
C TYR A 51 0.76 -5.99 -4.46
N LEU A 52 0.21 -5.16 -5.33
CA LEU A 52 -1.05 -5.48 -6.02
C LEU A 52 -0.89 -6.61 -7.02
N PHE A 53 0.28 -6.77 -7.64
CA PHE A 53 0.57 -7.96 -8.43
C PHE A 53 0.53 -9.23 -7.58
N ALA A 54 1.14 -9.22 -6.39
CA ALA A 54 1.12 -10.36 -5.48
C ALA A 54 -0.29 -10.69 -4.99
N VAL A 55 -1.11 -9.66 -4.72
CA VAL A 55 -2.54 -9.84 -4.37
C VAL A 55 -3.31 -10.44 -5.53
N SER A 56 -3.15 -9.92 -6.73
CA SER A 56 -3.80 -10.46 -7.96
C SER A 56 -3.40 -11.92 -8.20
N LYS A 57 -2.11 -12.23 -8.03
CA LYS A 57 -1.62 -13.61 -8.14
C LYS A 57 -2.28 -14.53 -7.12
N SER A 58 -2.44 -14.08 -5.88
CA SER A 58 -3.09 -14.87 -4.84
C SER A 58 -4.55 -15.19 -5.18
N ILE A 59 -5.27 -14.23 -5.77
CA ILE A 59 -6.65 -14.42 -6.23
C ILE A 59 -6.67 -15.46 -7.37
N LYS A 60 -5.78 -15.35 -8.34
CA LYS A 60 -5.65 -16.30 -9.45
C LYS A 60 -5.31 -17.72 -8.97
N ASP A 61 -4.56 -17.83 -7.89
CA ASP A 61 -4.22 -19.11 -7.27
C ASP A 61 -5.36 -19.67 -6.39
N GLY A 62 -6.51 -18.99 -6.32
CA GLY A 62 -7.73 -19.47 -5.69
C GLY A 62 -7.97 -18.98 -4.26
N TYR A 63 -7.15 -18.06 -3.74
CA TYR A 63 -7.39 -17.48 -2.41
C TYR A 63 -8.49 -16.44 -2.46
N ASN A 64 -9.38 -16.46 -1.45
CA ASN A 64 -10.56 -15.61 -1.38
C ASN A 64 -10.26 -14.22 -0.82
N VAL A 65 -9.48 -13.42 -1.55
CA VAL A 65 -9.24 -12.02 -1.23
C VAL A 65 -10.33 -11.16 -1.86
N VAL A 66 -11.11 -10.47 -1.03
CA VAL A 66 -12.29 -9.71 -1.45
C VAL A 66 -12.12 -8.20 -1.32
N GLY A 67 -11.02 -7.72 -0.76
CA GLY A 67 -10.77 -6.29 -0.61
C GLY A 67 -9.31 -5.96 -0.35
N TYR A 68 -8.92 -4.76 -0.80
CA TYR A 68 -7.61 -4.19 -0.58
C TYR A 68 -7.73 -2.69 -0.34
N TYR A 69 -7.07 -2.19 0.70
CA TYR A 69 -7.01 -0.77 1.04
C TYR A 69 -5.56 -0.35 1.20
N TYR A 70 -5.18 0.68 0.46
CA TYR A 70 -3.87 1.29 0.59
C TYR A 70 -3.81 2.18 1.83
N TRP A 71 -2.76 2.08 2.62
CA TRP A 71 -2.47 3.01 3.69
C TRP A 71 -1.42 4.03 3.24
N SER A 72 -1.78 5.29 3.08
CA SER A 72 -3.05 5.94 3.38
C SER A 72 -3.48 6.89 2.26
N LEU A 73 -4.70 7.39 2.31
CA LEU A 73 -5.19 8.35 1.31
C LEU A 73 -4.35 9.62 1.32
N MET A 74 -4.03 10.16 2.48
CA MET A 74 -3.25 11.38 2.63
C MET A 74 -2.23 11.24 3.76
N ASP A 75 -1.16 12.03 3.69
CA ASP A 75 -0.19 12.12 4.78
C ASP A 75 -0.88 12.52 6.08
N ASN A 76 -0.46 11.90 7.19
CA ASN A 76 -1.08 12.10 8.48
C ASN A 76 -0.06 11.98 9.62
N PHE A 77 -0.53 12.10 10.84
CA PHE A 77 0.25 11.94 12.05
C PHE A 77 0.52 10.47 12.35
N GLU A 78 1.80 10.09 12.32
CA GLU A 78 2.25 8.70 12.53
C GLU A 78 2.79 8.51 13.95
N TRP A 79 1.94 8.64 14.94
CA TRP A 79 2.24 8.39 16.36
C TRP A 79 3.59 8.99 16.79
N ALA A 80 4.53 8.18 17.28
CA ALA A 80 5.84 8.62 17.77
C ALA A 80 6.74 9.26 16.69
N PHE A 81 6.42 9.12 15.41
CA PHE A 81 7.17 9.70 14.28
C PHE A 81 6.62 11.05 13.82
N GLY A 82 5.51 11.50 14.42
CA GLY A 82 4.89 12.75 14.05
C GLY A 82 4.49 12.78 12.57
N TYR A 83 4.87 13.84 11.87
CA TYR A 83 4.53 14.05 10.45
C TYR A 83 5.64 13.67 9.47
N ASP A 84 6.74 13.08 9.93
CA ASP A 84 7.90 12.78 9.06
C ASP A 84 7.69 11.54 8.19
N MET A 85 6.84 10.60 8.62
CA MET A 85 6.52 9.39 7.88
C MET A 85 5.37 9.64 6.91
N ARG A 86 5.69 9.75 5.63
CA ARG A 86 4.76 10.14 4.57
C ARG A 86 4.21 8.92 3.84
N PHE A 87 3.06 8.41 4.30
CA PHE A 87 2.39 7.24 3.71
C PHE A 87 1.35 7.60 2.64
N GLY A 88 0.89 8.85 2.60
CA GLY A 88 -0.25 9.26 1.79
C GLY A 88 -0.06 9.10 0.28
N LEU A 89 -1.15 8.82 -0.42
CA LEU A 89 -1.26 9.01 -1.86
C LEU A 89 -1.26 10.51 -2.20
N PHE A 90 -1.83 11.32 -1.29
CA PHE A 90 -1.73 12.77 -1.33
C PHE A 90 -0.70 13.27 -0.33
N GLU A 91 0.16 14.17 -0.78
CA GLU A 91 0.99 14.98 0.09
C GLU A 91 0.12 16.02 0.80
N VAL A 92 0.37 16.23 2.09
CA VAL A 92 -0.28 17.28 2.87
C VAL A 92 0.75 18.30 3.33
N ASP A 93 0.51 19.55 2.98
CA ASP A 93 1.17 20.69 3.61
C ASP A 93 0.42 20.99 4.92
N PHE A 94 1.01 20.65 6.05
CA PHE A 94 0.35 20.77 7.36
C PHE A 94 0.21 22.22 7.85
N GLU A 95 0.86 23.18 7.23
CA GLU A 95 0.71 24.60 7.58
C GLU A 95 -0.59 25.19 6.98
N ASN A 96 -0.89 24.87 5.73
CA ASN A 96 -2.03 25.42 5.00
C ASN A 96 -3.10 24.40 4.60
N GLN A 97 -2.87 23.11 4.94
CA GLN A 97 -3.77 22.01 4.65
C GLN A 97 -3.97 21.71 3.15
N LYS A 98 -3.08 22.20 2.31
CA LYS A 98 -3.10 21.89 0.87
C LYS A 98 -2.76 20.41 0.65
N ARG A 99 -3.55 19.77 -0.21
CA ARG A 99 -3.33 18.37 -0.60
C ARG A 99 -2.96 18.31 -2.06
N THR A 100 -1.89 17.57 -2.36
CA THR A 100 -1.37 17.41 -3.73
C THR A 100 -1.18 15.93 -4.01
N LEU A 101 -1.75 15.43 -5.12
CA LEU A 101 -1.58 14.04 -5.52
C LEU A 101 -0.11 13.76 -5.85
N LYS A 102 0.46 12.73 -5.22
CA LYS A 102 1.82 12.30 -5.51
C LYS A 102 1.87 11.53 -6.84
N LYS A 103 2.97 11.65 -7.57
CA LYS A 103 3.14 10.95 -8.85
C LYS A 103 3.04 9.43 -8.70
N GLY A 104 3.60 8.88 -7.63
CA GLY A 104 3.54 7.45 -7.34
C GLY A 104 2.14 6.90 -7.12
N ALA A 105 1.19 7.75 -6.72
CA ALA A 105 -0.21 7.38 -6.54
C ALA A 105 -0.91 7.01 -7.87
N ASN A 106 -0.41 7.49 -9.01
CA ASN A 106 -0.98 7.17 -10.31
C ASN A 106 -0.96 5.66 -10.61
N ALA A 107 0.00 4.93 -10.06
CA ALA A 107 0.04 3.46 -10.18
C ALA A 107 -1.24 2.82 -9.60
N TYR A 108 -1.68 3.28 -8.42
CA TYR A 108 -2.90 2.79 -7.78
C TYR A 108 -4.16 3.17 -8.57
N ILE A 109 -4.23 4.43 -8.99
CA ILE A 109 -5.36 4.95 -9.78
C ILE A 109 -5.52 4.18 -11.09
N ASN A 110 -4.42 3.92 -11.79
CA ASN A 110 -4.44 3.20 -13.07
C ASN A 110 -4.89 1.75 -12.88
N ILE A 111 -4.39 1.06 -11.85
CA ILE A 111 -4.81 -0.31 -11.55
C ILE A 111 -6.31 -0.39 -11.25
N ILE A 112 -6.85 0.56 -10.47
CA ILE A 112 -8.29 0.62 -10.18
C ILE A 112 -9.10 0.85 -11.47
N LYS A 113 -8.66 1.78 -12.33
CA LYS A 113 -9.34 2.07 -13.60
C LYS A 113 -9.34 0.88 -14.53
N ASP A 114 -8.24 0.15 -14.63
CA ASP A 114 -8.13 -1.02 -15.47
C ASP A 114 -9.11 -2.11 -15.02
N GLN A 115 -9.27 -2.32 -13.73
CA GLN A 115 -10.21 -3.28 -13.16
C GLN A 115 -11.69 -2.89 -13.37
N LEU A 116 -12.00 -1.59 -13.42
CA LEU A 116 -13.36 -1.12 -13.65
C LEU A 116 -13.78 -1.20 -15.14
N ASN A 117 -12.82 -1.39 -16.05
CA ASN A 117 -13.07 -1.47 -17.50
C ASN A 117 -13.10 -2.92 -18.02
N GLU A 118 -12.87 -3.91 -17.16
CA GLU A 118 -13.04 -5.34 -17.43
C GLU A 118 -14.46 -5.81 -17.05
#